data_2fdd228b6bb8ad0d74999c689ed89a41
#
_entry.id   2fdd228b6bb8ad0d74999c689ed89a41
#
_cell.length_a   1.000
_cell.length_b   1.000
_cell.length_c   1.000
_cell.angle_alpha   90.00
_cell.angle_beta   90.00
_cell.angle_gamma   90.00
#
_symmetry.space_group_name_H-M   'P 1'
#
loop_
_entity.id
_entity.type
_entity.pdbx_description
1 polymer ?
#
loop_
_entity_poly.entity_id
_entity_poly.type
_entity_poly.pdbx_seq_one_letter_code
_entity_poly.pdbx_strand_id
1 'polypeptide(L)'
;MDEFLINTATAGDQDQPAVAGLSGTQFVAVWADRASGNIKGQLLGVNGAKTSSEFAVNFPGTVGTKRTLPAVIETDTGFVVAWIEQAPSAVPQLKLRTFDADSLSGPESQVSSAEVEPLIRPALARLSGGAFVVVWADKRANERIRAQHFGADGAKAGTEFRANTVPGLHRVPMVAALTNGNIVIAWRARLPGPLLVHLQLFNAKGPVGTEQTTALDVTDVAMTALDSGRFVITHVRSALDGETGFDTTIAQSSVFEPSGVFAKIKLAATTGTRIQSSWPTLVPLSGGRFLLAWTQTVTGSTAGTNVMARLFSAKGAIGKAVRVNTLTGGNRFSLAAAATSGPAGETAFFAWNDDSAKGADKAGRAIEGRVLQIPAAGF
;
A
#
# COMPACT_ATOMS: atom_id res chain seq x y z
N MET A 1 5.57 -12.82 -18.48
CA MET A 1 6.81 -12.03 -18.44
C MET A 1 7.54 -12.44 -17.19
N ASP A 2 8.88 -12.50 -17.22
CA ASP A 2 9.68 -12.79 -16.04
C ASP A 2 9.78 -11.57 -15.13
N GLU A 3 10.31 -11.76 -13.94
CA GLU A 3 10.60 -10.64 -13.03
C GLU A 3 11.78 -9.82 -13.57
N PHE A 4 11.82 -8.55 -13.21
CA PHE A 4 12.81 -7.59 -13.70
C PHE A 4 13.18 -6.57 -12.63
N LEU A 5 14.40 -6.02 -12.73
CA LEU A 5 14.90 -4.97 -11.86
C LEU A 5 14.24 -3.62 -12.20
N ILE A 6 13.59 -2.99 -11.23
CA ILE A 6 12.95 -1.68 -11.39
C ILE A 6 13.98 -0.55 -11.24
N ASN A 7 14.75 -0.55 -10.15
CA ASN A 7 15.80 0.46 -9.94
C ASN A 7 16.90 0.36 -11.01
N THR A 8 17.49 1.51 -11.34
CA THR A 8 18.65 1.59 -12.25
C THR A 8 19.95 1.79 -11.46
N ALA A 9 19.90 2.63 -10.42
CA ALA A 9 20.99 2.76 -9.47
C ALA A 9 21.00 1.54 -8.55
N THR A 10 22.16 0.87 -8.46
CA THR A 10 22.37 -0.38 -7.69
C THR A 10 23.28 -0.17 -6.47
N ALA A 11 23.69 1.06 -6.18
CA ALA A 11 24.52 1.36 -5.02
C ALA A 11 23.70 1.41 -3.74
N GLY A 12 24.03 0.59 -2.76
CA GLY A 12 23.35 0.51 -1.46
C GLY A 12 21.97 -0.11 -1.54
N ASP A 13 21.15 0.13 -0.53
CA ASP A 13 19.80 -0.43 -0.43
C ASP A 13 18.76 0.45 -1.10
N GLN A 14 17.92 -0.15 -1.93
CA GLN A 14 16.66 0.41 -2.41
C GLN A 14 15.53 -0.28 -1.65
N ASP A 15 14.66 0.53 -1.03
CA ASP A 15 13.73 0.07 0.01
C ASP A 15 12.32 0.61 -0.17
N GLN A 16 11.34 -0.13 0.39
CA GLN A 16 9.98 0.37 0.62
C GLN A 16 9.23 0.79 -0.65
N PRO A 17 9.15 -0.04 -1.68
CA PRO A 17 8.46 0.33 -2.90
C PRO A 17 6.99 0.67 -2.65
N ALA A 18 6.46 1.58 -3.48
CA ALA A 18 5.04 1.82 -3.67
C ALA A 18 4.76 1.96 -5.15
N VAL A 19 3.58 1.54 -5.59
CA VAL A 19 3.21 1.53 -7.01
C VAL A 19 1.79 2.06 -7.20
N ALA A 20 1.54 2.72 -8.33
CA ALA A 20 0.21 3.07 -8.79
C ALA A 20 0.06 2.73 -10.28
N GLY A 21 -1.14 2.27 -10.66
CA GLY A 21 -1.54 2.23 -12.05
C GLY A 21 -1.90 3.65 -12.50
N LEU A 22 -1.46 4.02 -13.69
CA LEU A 22 -1.81 5.28 -14.32
C LEU A 22 -2.76 5.02 -15.47
N SER A 23 -3.65 5.98 -15.76
CA SER A 23 -4.62 5.85 -16.82
C SER A 23 -3.96 5.57 -18.17
N GLY A 24 -4.56 4.60 -18.84
CA GLY A 24 -4.14 4.17 -20.16
C GLY A 24 -3.31 2.91 -20.18
N THR A 25 -2.02 2.94 -19.87
CA THR A 25 -1.16 1.76 -20.09
C THR A 25 0.17 1.85 -19.34
N GLN A 26 0.21 2.57 -18.24
CA GLN A 26 1.45 2.79 -17.50
C GLN A 26 1.28 2.50 -16.01
N PHE A 27 2.42 2.33 -15.36
CA PHE A 27 2.57 2.28 -13.92
C PHE A 27 3.66 3.26 -13.49
N VAL A 28 3.54 3.74 -12.27
CA VAL A 28 4.64 4.39 -11.57
C VAL A 28 5.06 3.54 -10.38
N ALA A 29 6.36 3.32 -10.25
CA ALA A 29 6.97 2.76 -9.05
C ALA A 29 7.81 3.84 -8.37
N VAL A 30 7.73 3.95 -7.06
CA VAL A 30 8.55 4.85 -6.24
C VAL A 30 9.15 4.08 -5.07
N TRP A 31 10.35 4.46 -4.62
CA TRP A 31 11.06 3.78 -3.53
C TRP A 31 12.00 4.71 -2.79
N ALA A 32 12.46 4.31 -1.61
CA ALA A 32 13.51 4.98 -0.87
C ALA A 32 14.88 4.46 -1.32
N ASP A 33 15.71 5.32 -1.85
CA ASP A 33 17.11 5.04 -2.17
C ASP A 33 17.98 5.46 -0.98
N ARG A 34 18.52 4.48 -0.27
CA ARG A 34 19.28 4.70 0.96
C ARG A 34 20.65 5.35 0.70
N ALA A 35 21.24 5.08 -0.46
CA ALA A 35 22.54 5.63 -0.82
C ALA A 35 22.47 7.15 -1.03
N SER A 36 21.47 7.65 -1.75
CA SER A 36 21.29 9.08 -1.99
C SER A 36 20.43 9.79 -0.94
N GLY A 37 19.70 9.04 -0.11
CA GLY A 37 18.72 9.59 0.83
C GLY A 37 17.47 10.17 0.16
N ASN A 38 17.22 9.84 -1.10
CA ASN A 38 16.12 10.36 -1.91
C ASN A 38 14.98 9.34 -2.07
N ILE A 39 13.80 9.85 -2.37
CA ILE A 39 12.76 9.06 -3.00
C ILE A 39 13.00 9.09 -4.50
N LYS A 40 13.09 7.91 -5.10
CA LYS A 40 13.26 7.72 -6.55
C LYS A 40 11.98 7.21 -7.17
N GLY A 41 11.83 7.41 -8.46
CA GLY A 41 10.70 6.93 -9.24
C GLY A 41 11.08 6.47 -10.63
N GLN A 42 10.25 5.58 -11.19
CA GLN A 42 10.37 5.01 -12.53
C GLN A 42 8.98 4.84 -13.13
N LEU A 43 8.77 5.32 -14.36
CA LEU A 43 7.59 4.97 -15.14
C LEU A 43 7.81 3.67 -15.90
N LEU A 44 6.77 2.86 -15.98
CA LEU A 44 6.79 1.53 -16.57
C LEU A 44 5.53 1.34 -17.44
N GLY A 45 5.69 0.71 -18.60
CA GLY A 45 4.56 0.26 -19.40
C GLY A 45 3.89 -0.99 -18.83
N VAL A 46 2.70 -1.32 -19.31
CA VAL A 46 1.98 -2.57 -18.95
C VAL A 46 2.73 -3.85 -19.34
N ASN A 47 3.77 -3.74 -20.13
CA ASN A 47 4.71 -4.80 -20.45
C ASN A 47 5.96 -4.80 -19.57
N GLY A 48 6.01 -4.00 -18.50
CA GLY A 48 7.14 -3.88 -17.59
C GLY A 48 8.36 -3.14 -18.16
N ALA A 49 8.30 -2.64 -19.41
CA ALA A 49 9.37 -1.85 -20.00
C ALA A 49 9.44 -0.47 -19.30
N LYS A 50 10.65 -0.01 -19.00
CA LYS A 50 10.89 1.34 -18.49
C LYS A 50 10.55 2.37 -19.57
N THR A 51 9.63 3.28 -19.30
CA THR A 51 9.16 4.31 -20.24
C THR A 51 9.74 5.69 -19.94
N SER A 52 10.45 5.85 -18.84
CA SER A 52 11.23 7.03 -18.50
C SER A 52 12.63 6.66 -18.02
N SER A 53 13.50 7.64 -17.82
CA SER A 53 14.67 7.49 -16.94
C SER A 53 14.21 7.46 -15.48
N GLU A 54 15.04 6.89 -14.60
CA GLU A 54 14.88 7.01 -13.15
C GLU A 54 14.96 8.48 -12.73
N PHE A 55 14.01 8.96 -11.95
CA PHE A 55 13.93 10.35 -11.52
C PHE A 55 13.88 10.51 -10.00
N ALA A 56 14.29 11.67 -9.51
CA ALA A 56 14.14 12.03 -8.11
C ALA A 56 12.74 12.62 -7.86
N VAL A 57 12.01 12.07 -6.89
CA VAL A 57 10.70 12.55 -6.48
C VAL A 57 10.82 13.85 -5.69
N ASN A 58 11.76 13.90 -4.74
CA ASN A 58 12.01 15.05 -3.88
C ASN A 58 13.06 16.00 -4.46
N PHE A 59 13.02 17.26 -4.01
CA PHE A 59 14.10 18.21 -4.26
C PHE A 59 15.35 17.87 -3.42
N PRO A 60 16.54 18.33 -3.84
CA PRO A 60 17.73 18.24 -3.03
C PRO A 60 17.50 18.84 -1.63
N GLY A 61 17.93 18.16 -0.60
CA GLY A 61 17.82 18.60 0.80
C GLY A 61 19.19 18.73 1.44
N THR A 62 19.20 19.08 2.72
CA THR A 62 20.42 19.09 3.55
C THR A 62 21.06 17.71 3.56
N VAL A 63 22.39 17.66 3.49
CA VAL A 63 23.15 16.41 3.60
C VAL A 63 22.75 15.65 4.88
N GLY A 64 22.50 14.35 4.75
CA GLY A 64 22.02 13.50 5.86
C GLY A 64 20.51 13.49 6.06
N THR A 65 19.73 14.22 5.25
CA THR A 65 18.27 14.11 5.25
C THR A 65 17.85 12.70 4.83
N LYS A 66 17.00 12.08 5.64
CA LYS A 66 16.42 10.74 5.37
C LYS A 66 15.02 10.90 4.82
N ARG A 67 14.72 10.21 3.73
CA ARG A 67 13.39 10.11 3.14
C ARG A 67 12.98 8.65 3.03
N THR A 68 11.79 8.36 3.48
CA THR A 68 11.32 6.98 3.68
C THR A 68 9.83 6.85 3.44
N LEU A 69 9.38 5.60 3.30
CA LEU A 69 7.97 5.21 3.28
C LEU A 69 7.14 5.97 2.23
N PRO A 70 7.59 6.04 0.98
CA PRO A 70 6.80 6.68 -0.04
C PRO A 70 5.46 5.97 -0.24
N ALA A 71 4.44 6.74 -0.55
CA ALA A 71 3.14 6.27 -1.01
C ALA A 71 2.77 7.05 -2.27
N VAL A 72 2.13 6.39 -3.22
CA VAL A 72 1.79 6.99 -4.52
C VAL A 72 0.37 6.58 -4.94
N ILE A 73 -0.35 7.52 -5.52
CA ILE A 73 -1.64 7.28 -6.18
C ILE A 73 -1.69 8.05 -7.50
N GLU A 74 -2.51 7.55 -8.42
CA GLU A 74 -2.91 8.28 -9.62
C GLU A 74 -3.79 9.48 -9.26
N THR A 75 -3.70 10.55 -10.08
CA THR A 75 -4.62 11.69 -10.12
C THR A 75 -5.20 11.81 -11.54
N ASP A 76 -6.09 12.80 -11.78
CA ASP A 76 -6.65 13.02 -13.13
C ASP A 76 -5.61 13.48 -14.15
N THR A 77 -4.54 14.10 -13.69
CA THR A 77 -3.50 14.71 -14.55
C THR A 77 -2.15 13.97 -14.48
N GLY A 78 -2.02 12.96 -13.63
CA GLY A 78 -0.77 12.23 -13.44
C GLY A 78 -0.77 11.46 -12.13
N PHE A 79 0.11 11.81 -11.18
CA PHE A 79 0.19 11.13 -9.89
C PHE A 79 0.69 12.05 -8.77
N VAL A 80 0.44 11.65 -7.53
CA VAL A 80 0.98 12.30 -6.35
C VAL A 80 1.77 11.31 -5.52
N VAL A 81 2.93 11.75 -5.01
CA VAL A 81 3.77 10.98 -4.10
C VAL A 81 3.83 11.70 -2.75
N ALA A 82 3.63 10.96 -1.67
CA ALA A 82 3.86 11.45 -0.31
C ALA A 82 4.96 10.60 0.36
N TRP A 83 5.76 11.21 1.24
CA TRP A 83 6.85 10.52 1.95
C TRP A 83 7.13 11.14 3.31
N ILE A 84 7.80 10.40 4.17
CA ILE A 84 8.31 10.91 5.43
C ILE A 84 9.71 11.47 5.19
N GLU A 85 9.93 12.73 5.57
CA GLU A 85 11.22 13.41 5.50
C GLU A 85 11.72 13.75 6.91
N GLN A 86 12.98 13.46 7.18
CA GLN A 86 13.64 13.84 8.41
C GLN A 86 15.05 14.38 8.11
N ALA A 87 15.21 15.71 8.23
CA ALA A 87 16.52 16.35 8.19
C ALA A 87 17.29 16.08 9.49
N PRO A 88 18.63 16.19 9.48
CA PRO A 88 19.43 16.04 10.70
C PRO A 88 18.93 16.97 11.82
N SER A 89 18.77 16.40 13.01
CA SER A 89 18.28 17.11 14.21
C SER A 89 16.87 17.73 14.09
N ALA A 90 16.12 17.39 13.03
CA ALA A 90 14.74 17.83 12.85
C ALA A 90 13.75 16.72 13.19
N VAL A 91 12.52 17.12 13.51
CA VAL A 91 11.40 16.17 13.67
C VAL A 91 10.92 15.65 12.32
N PRO A 92 10.47 14.40 12.25
CA PRO A 92 9.91 13.84 11.03
C PRO A 92 8.69 14.62 10.55
N GLN A 93 8.63 14.89 9.25
CA GLN A 93 7.56 15.62 8.58
C GLN A 93 7.01 14.79 7.42
N LEU A 94 5.73 14.97 7.12
CA LEU A 94 5.09 14.41 5.94
C LEU A 94 5.11 15.44 4.82
N LYS A 95 5.70 15.07 3.70
CA LYS A 95 5.81 15.85 2.47
C LYS A 95 5.02 15.19 1.35
N LEU A 96 4.63 15.98 0.37
CA LEU A 96 4.09 15.48 -0.89
C LEU A 96 4.59 16.29 -2.08
N ARG A 97 4.45 15.71 -3.27
CA ARG A 97 4.67 16.35 -4.55
C ARG A 97 3.74 15.76 -5.60
N THR A 98 3.17 16.62 -6.44
CA THR A 98 2.36 16.23 -7.60
C THR A 98 3.22 16.15 -8.85
N PHE A 99 2.85 15.27 -9.77
CA PHE A 99 3.49 15.06 -11.05
C PHE A 99 2.40 14.98 -12.11
N ASP A 100 2.64 15.56 -13.28
CA ASP A 100 1.80 15.32 -14.45
C ASP A 100 2.16 14.02 -15.18
N ALA A 101 1.44 13.71 -16.25
CA ALA A 101 1.64 12.47 -17.02
C ALA A 101 3.05 12.37 -17.65
N ASP A 102 3.71 13.49 -17.90
CA ASP A 102 5.07 13.57 -18.46
C ASP A 102 6.15 13.58 -17.37
N SER A 103 5.77 13.34 -16.11
CA SER A 103 6.63 13.42 -14.93
C SER A 103 7.19 14.82 -14.63
N LEU A 104 6.60 15.86 -15.19
CA LEU A 104 6.88 17.23 -14.77
C LEU A 104 6.25 17.45 -13.40
N SER A 105 7.04 17.99 -12.49
CA SER A 105 6.67 18.02 -11.08
C SER A 105 6.33 19.42 -10.61
N GLY A 106 5.28 19.52 -9.82
CA GLY A 106 4.96 20.69 -9.03
C GLY A 106 5.91 20.93 -7.87
N PRO A 107 5.66 21.93 -7.03
CA PRO A 107 6.42 22.20 -5.82
C PRO A 107 6.24 21.11 -4.78
N GLU A 108 7.22 20.97 -3.88
CA GLU A 108 7.02 20.18 -2.66
C GLU A 108 6.13 20.94 -1.69
N SER A 109 5.21 20.21 -1.06
CA SER A 109 4.31 20.73 -0.05
C SER A 109 4.44 19.96 1.25
N GLN A 110 4.40 20.66 2.38
CA GLN A 110 4.31 20.04 3.69
C GLN A 110 2.85 19.68 4.00
N VAL A 111 2.58 18.41 4.27
CA VAL A 111 1.26 17.91 4.60
C VAL A 111 0.92 18.17 6.06
N SER A 112 1.71 17.59 6.96
CA SER A 112 1.44 17.61 8.40
C SER A 112 1.80 18.96 9.04
N SER A 113 0.98 19.44 9.97
CA SER A 113 1.26 20.62 10.79
C SER A 113 2.16 20.32 11.99
N ALA A 114 2.45 19.06 12.28
CA ALA A 114 3.24 18.60 13.42
C ALA A 114 4.07 17.36 13.08
N GLU A 115 4.86 16.90 14.07
CA GLU A 115 5.68 15.69 13.95
C GLU A 115 4.83 14.47 13.64
N VAL A 116 5.29 13.65 12.68
CA VAL A 116 4.65 12.41 12.28
C VAL A 116 5.40 11.19 12.80
N GLU A 117 4.73 10.04 12.85
CA GLU A 117 5.37 8.78 13.22
C GLU A 117 6.30 8.32 12.07
N PRO A 118 7.63 8.27 12.30
CA PRO A 118 8.61 8.09 11.21
C PRO A 118 8.65 6.70 10.61
N LEU A 119 8.01 5.72 11.25
CA LEU A 119 8.05 4.31 10.84
C LEU A 119 6.70 3.84 10.24
N ILE A 120 5.77 4.76 10.02
CA ILE A 120 4.44 4.44 9.52
C ILE A 120 4.20 5.14 8.19
N ARG A 121 3.97 4.34 7.14
CA ARG A 121 3.65 4.83 5.80
C ARG A 121 2.34 5.62 5.82
N PRO A 122 2.29 6.81 5.19
CA PRO A 122 1.03 7.49 4.96
C PRO A 122 0.16 6.72 3.96
N ALA A 123 -1.15 6.92 4.04
CA ALA A 123 -2.11 6.37 3.10
C ALA A 123 -2.74 7.51 2.29
N LEU A 124 -3.00 7.24 1.01
CA LEU A 124 -3.60 8.18 0.09
C LEU A 124 -4.80 7.55 -0.61
N ALA A 125 -5.81 8.35 -0.92
CA ALA A 125 -6.91 7.94 -1.78
C ALA A 125 -7.29 9.09 -2.72
N ARG A 126 -7.51 8.74 -4.01
CA ARG A 126 -8.06 9.66 -5.01
C ARG A 126 -9.54 9.86 -4.73
N LEU A 127 -10.00 11.10 -4.86
CA LEU A 127 -11.38 11.51 -4.76
C LEU A 127 -11.90 11.94 -6.14
N SER A 128 -13.18 12.24 -6.24
CA SER A 128 -13.77 12.77 -7.46
C SER A 128 -13.15 14.13 -7.85
N GLY A 129 -13.04 14.39 -9.16
CA GLY A 129 -12.52 15.65 -9.68
C GLY A 129 -11.01 15.85 -9.47
N GLY A 130 -10.25 14.77 -9.37
CA GLY A 130 -8.78 14.80 -9.22
C GLY A 130 -8.29 15.18 -7.83
N ALA A 131 -9.18 15.55 -6.92
CA ALA A 131 -8.85 15.78 -5.51
C ALA A 131 -8.36 14.49 -4.84
N PHE A 132 -7.69 14.61 -3.70
CA PHE A 132 -7.22 13.45 -2.94
C PHE A 132 -7.18 13.73 -1.44
N VAL A 133 -7.07 12.68 -0.65
CA VAL A 133 -6.88 12.74 0.80
C VAL A 133 -5.60 12.02 1.18
N VAL A 134 -4.87 12.60 2.12
CA VAL A 134 -3.68 12.00 2.75
C VAL A 134 -4.00 11.73 4.21
N VAL A 135 -3.67 10.53 4.70
CA VAL A 135 -3.90 10.07 6.07
C VAL A 135 -2.59 9.58 6.66
N TRP A 136 -2.31 9.96 7.90
CA TRP A 136 -1.04 9.60 8.56
C TRP A 136 -1.22 9.38 10.07
N ALA A 137 -0.24 8.77 10.69
CA ALA A 137 -0.11 8.70 12.14
C ALA A 137 0.73 9.87 12.66
N ASP A 138 0.20 10.56 13.64
CA ASP A 138 0.79 11.72 14.30
C ASP A 138 1.47 11.25 15.61
N LYS A 139 2.70 11.69 15.89
CA LYS A 139 3.49 11.29 17.05
C LYS A 139 3.11 12.02 18.35
N ARG A 140 2.20 13.00 18.31
CA ARG A 140 1.72 13.68 19.53
C ARG A 140 1.11 12.69 20.53
N ALA A 141 1.08 13.07 21.81
CA ALA A 141 0.53 12.26 22.88
C ALA A 141 -0.80 11.61 22.51
N ASN A 142 -0.86 10.26 22.59
CA ASN A 142 -1.97 9.39 22.17
C ASN A 142 -2.04 9.06 20.66
N GLU A 143 -0.91 9.14 19.93
CA GLU A 143 -0.78 8.72 18.53
C GLU A 143 -2.11 8.82 17.75
N ARG A 144 -2.32 9.94 17.06
CA ARG A 144 -3.60 10.24 16.40
C ARG A 144 -3.53 9.89 14.93
N ILE A 145 -4.61 9.38 14.40
CA ILE A 145 -4.79 9.30 12.95
C ILE A 145 -5.33 10.64 12.48
N ARG A 146 -4.59 11.25 11.58
CA ARG A 146 -4.87 12.56 10.98
C ARG A 146 -5.12 12.43 9.50
N ALA A 147 -5.88 13.38 8.96
CA ALA A 147 -6.15 13.46 7.54
C ALA A 147 -6.21 14.91 7.06
N GLN A 148 -5.86 15.12 5.79
CA GLN A 148 -5.94 16.39 5.09
C GLN A 148 -6.43 16.15 3.66
N HIS A 149 -7.43 16.89 3.24
CA HIS A 149 -7.88 16.94 1.86
C HIS A 149 -7.01 17.88 1.03
N PHE A 150 -6.87 17.55 -0.25
CA PHE A 150 -6.15 18.33 -1.25
C PHE A 150 -6.98 18.45 -2.51
N GLY A 151 -6.86 19.60 -3.20
CA GLY A 151 -7.36 19.77 -4.55
C GLY A 151 -6.53 19.00 -5.57
N ALA A 152 -6.99 18.94 -6.81
CA ALA A 152 -6.27 18.33 -7.92
C ALA A 152 -4.91 18.99 -8.21
N ASP A 153 -4.77 20.26 -7.85
CA ASP A 153 -3.55 21.05 -7.94
C ASP A 153 -2.54 20.77 -6.82
N GLY A 154 -2.88 19.93 -5.85
CA GLY A 154 -2.07 19.65 -4.67
C GLY A 154 -2.13 20.71 -3.58
N ALA A 155 -3.00 21.73 -3.69
CA ALA A 155 -3.25 22.69 -2.64
C ALA A 155 -4.11 22.09 -1.52
N LYS A 156 -3.87 22.47 -0.28
CA LYS A 156 -4.71 22.02 0.86
C LYS A 156 -6.14 22.52 0.70
N ALA A 157 -7.09 21.61 0.81
CA ALA A 157 -8.52 21.90 0.82
C ALA A 157 -9.06 21.73 2.25
N GLY A 158 -9.44 22.83 2.87
CA GLY A 158 -9.89 22.85 4.28
C GLY A 158 -8.73 22.64 5.27
N THR A 159 -9.10 22.27 6.50
CA THR A 159 -8.17 22.08 7.61
C THR A 159 -7.88 20.61 7.87
N GLU A 160 -6.70 20.34 8.43
CA GLU A 160 -6.32 19.02 8.95
C GLU A 160 -7.30 18.58 10.05
N PHE A 161 -7.77 17.33 9.99
CA PHE A 161 -8.71 16.80 10.96
C PHE A 161 -8.23 15.48 11.58
N ARG A 162 -8.78 15.15 12.75
CA ARG A 162 -8.54 13.90 13.45
C ARG A 162 -9.56 12.85 13.03
N ALA A 163 -9.11 11.64 12.68
CA ALA A 163 -9.98 10.55 12.29
C ALA A 163 -10.45 9.69 13.47
N ASN A 164 -9.56 9.37 14.42
CA ASN A 164 -9.89 8.54 15.59
C ASN A 164 -10.49 9.38 16.72
N THR A 165 -11.46 8.83 17.44
CA THR A 165 -12.05 9.44 18.64
C THR A 165 -11.58 8.78 19.92
N VAL A 166 -11.39 7.46 19.89
CA VAL A 166 -10.94 6.67 21.05
C VAL A 166 -9.46 6.91 21.31
N PRO A 167 -9.04 7.14 22.58
CA PRO A 167 -7.62 7.23 22.94
C PRO A 167 -6.92 5.87 22.80
N GLY A 168 -5.64 5.86 22.42
CA GLY A 168 -4.86 4.63 22.30
C GLY A 168 -3.69 4.80 21.32
N LEU A 169 -2.93 3.73 21.13
CA LEU A 169 -1.86 3.64 20.15
C LEU A 169 -2.45 3.31 18.78
N HIS A 170 -2.52 4.30 17.89
CA HIS A 170 -3.11 4.18 16.56
C HIS A 170 -2.03 4.21 15.48
N ARG A 171 -1.96 3.15 14.68
CA ARG A 171 -0.93 2.94 13.64
C ARG A 171 -1.52 2.38 12.35
N VAL A 172 -0.71 2.32 11.32
CA VAL A 172 -1.04 1.73 10.02
C VAL A 172 -2.35 2.30 9.47
N PRO A 173 -2.39 3.62 9.20
CA PRO A 173 -3.56 4.24 8.59
C PRO A 173 -3.81 3.67 7.19
N MET A 174 -5.08 3.54 6.86
CA MET A 174 -5.57 3.15 5.55
C MET A 174 -6.71 4.09 5.17
N VAL A 175 -6.86 4.37 3.89
CA VAL A 175 -7.98 5.17 3.39
C VAL A 175 -8.45 4.63 2.06
N ALA A 176 -9.76 4.67 1.83
CA ALA A 176 -10.37 4.35 0.56
C ALA A 176 -11.53 5.30 0.27
N ALA A 177 -11.65 5.77 -0.96
CA ALA A 177 -12.78 6.54 -1.44
C ALA A 177 -13.87 5.59 -1.92
N LEU A 178 -15.11 5.84 -1.50
CA LEU A 178 -16.27 5.04 -1.86
C LEU A 178 -17.04 5.71 -3.00
N THR A 179 -17.76 4.91 -3.79
CA THR A 179 -18.52 5.41 -4.95
C THR A 179 -19.66 6.37 -4.61
N ASN A 180 -20.11 6.42 -3.35
CA ASN A 180 -21.11 7.35 -2.85
C ASN A 180 -20.53 8.70 -2.40
N GLY A 181 -19.24 8.97 -2.65
CA GLY A 181 -18.53 10.19 -2.27
C GLY A 181 -18.04 10.24 -0.82
N ASN A 182 -18.29 9.21 -0.02
CA ASN A 182 -17.71 9.07 1.29
C ASN A 182 -16.29 8.53 1.19
N ILE A 183 -15.49 8.73 2.26
CA ILE A 183 -14.24 8.02 2.47
C ILE A 183 -14.36 7.14 3.72
N VAL A 184 -13.70 6.01 3.70
CA VAL A 184 -13.47 5.22 4.89
C VAL A 184 -11.99 5.36 5.27
N ILE A 185 -11.73 5.76 6.51
CA ILE A 185 -10.41 5.76 7.12
C ILE A 185 -10.40 4.61 8.13
N ALA A 186 -9.43 3.73 8.02
CA ALA A 186 -9.24 2.63 8.96
C ALA A 186 -7.80 2.64 9.49
N TRP A 187 -7.60 2.05 10.63
CA TRP A 187 -6.29 1.99 11.28
C TRP A 187 -6.20 0.80 12.23
N ARG A 188 -4.99 0.39 12.50
CA ARG A 188 -4.72 -0.59 13.54
C ARG A 188 -4.59 0.14 14.89
N ALA A 189 -5.31 -0.32 15.88
CA ALA A 189 -5.26 0.24 17.24
C ALA A 189 -4.82 -0.83 18.25
N ARG A 190 -3.98 -0.43 19.18
CA ARG A 190 -3.66 -1.19 20.40
C ARG A 190 -4.28 -0.47 21.59
N LEU A 191 -5.42 -0.97 22.01
CA LEU A 191 -6.05 -0.65 23.27
C LEU A 191 -5.58 -1.66 24.32
N PRO A 192 -5.92 -1.53 25.61
CA PRO A 192 -5.74 -2.64 26.55
C PRO A 192 -6.45 -3.89 26.04
N GLY A 193 -5.72 -4.82 25.40
CA GLY A 193 -6.25 -6.02 24.75
C GLY A 193 -5.60 -6.35 23.41
N PRO A 194 -6.29 -7.10 22.53
CA PRO A 194 -5.78 -7.51 21.23
C PRO A 194 -5.62 -6.31 20.28
N LEU A 195 -4.80 -6.51 19.23
CA LEU A 195 -4.68 -5.55 18.13
C LEU A 195 -5.96 -5.63 17.27
N LEU A 196 -6.68 -4.52 17.16
CA LEU A 196 -7.93 -4.42 16.43
C LEU A 196 -7.80 -3.45 15.25
N VAL A 197 -8.65 -3.60 14.27
CA VAL A 197 -8.86 -2.59 13.24
C VAL A 197 -10.04 -1.73 13.66
N HIS A 198 -9.81 -0.44 13.71
CA HIS A 198 -10.84 0.59 13.85
C HIS A 198 -11.11 1.22 12.49
N LEU A 199 -12.31 1.72 12.29
CA LEU A 199 -12.68 2.46 11.10
C LEU A 199 -13.70 3.56 11.42
N GLN A 200 -13.67 4.63 10.61
CA GLN A 200 -14.62 5.72 10.63
C GLN A 200 -14.90 6.19 9.21
N LEU A 201 -16.16 6.38 8.89
CA LEU A 201 -16.58 6.98 7.63
C LEU A 201 -16.63 8.49 7.75
N PHE A 202 -16.31 9.17 6.64
CA PHE A 202 -16.37 10.62 6.51
C PHE A 202 -17.04 10.99 5.19
N ASN A 203 -17.73 12.12 5.20
CA ASN A 203 -18.17 12.83 4.00
C ASN A 203 -17.65 14.28 4.04
N ALA A 204 -18.04 15.11 3.08
CA ALA A 204 -17.61 16.50 3.01
C ALA A 204 -18.01 17.35 4.22
N LYS A 205 -18.98 16.89 5.05
CA LYS A 205 -19.45 17.60 6.26
C LYS A 205 -18.77 17.10 7.55
N GLY A 206 -18.00 16.01 7.48
CA GLY A 206 -17.33 15.42 8.62
C GLY A 206 -17.63 13.93 8.82
N PRO A 207 -17.48 13.40 10.05
CA PRO A 207 -17.69 11.98 10.35
C PRO A 207 -19.15 11.56 10.12
N VAL A 208 -19.32 10.37 9.55
CA VAL A 208 -20.62 9.71 9.33
C VAL A 208 -20.75 8.57 10.32
N GLY A 209 -21.71 8.67 11.22
CA GLY A 209 -21.87 7.71 12.31
C GLY A 209 -20.76 7.79 13.36
N THR A 210 -20.54 6.70 14.07
CA THR A 210 -19.52 6.59 15.12
C THR A 210 -18.34 5.74 14.66
N GLU A 211 -17.18 5.92 15.29
CA GLU A 211 -16.03 5.05 15.14
C GLU A 211 -16.43 3.60 15.46
N GLN A 212 -16.08 2.69 14.58
CA GLN A 212 -16.40 1.27 14.68
C GLN A 212 -15.12 0.46 14.94
N THR A 213 -15.26 -0.63 15.69
CA THR A 213 -14.20 -1.57 15.98
C THR A 213 -14.52 -2.92 15.35
N THR A 214 -13.59 -3.51 14.65
CA THR A 214 -13.71 -4.86 14.13
C THR A 214 -13.05 -5.84 15.10
N ALA A 215 -13.63 -7.01 15.31
CA ALA A 215 -13.07 -8.06 16.15
C ALA A 215 -12.00 -8.88 15.40
N LEU A 216 -10.94 -8.20 14.96
CA LEU A 216 -9.85 -8.81 14.19
C LEU A 216 -8.55 -8.65 14.99
N ASP A 217 -8.02 -9.75 15.51
CA ASP A 217 -6.65 -9.78 16.07
C ASP A 217 -5.66 -9.81 14.90
N VAL A 218 -5.00 -8.67 14.65
CA VAL A 218 -4.29 -8.47 13.37
C VAL A 218 -2.82 -8.12 13.58
N THR A 219 -1.95 -8.82 12.89
CA THR A 219 -0.52 -8.48 12.80
C THR A 219 -0.23 -7.52 11.66
N ASP A 220 -0.92 -7.68 10.53
CA ASP A 220 -0.76 -6.85 9.33
C ASP A 220 -2.11 -6.66 8.62
N VAL A 221 -2.28 -5.56 7.88
CA VAL A 221 -3.58 -5.16 7.35
C VAL A 221 -3.47 -4.34 6.06
N ALA A 222 -4.43 -4.53 5.16
CA ALA A 222 -4.62 -3.71 3.95
C ALA A 222 -6.11 -3.44 3.72
N MET A 223 -6.43 -2.36 3.02
CA MET A 223 -7.80 -1.97 2.67
C MET A 223 -7.87 -1.43 1.25
N THR A 224 -8.97 -1.71 0.56
CA THR A 224 -9.32 -1.09 -0.72
C THR A 224 -10.83 -0.93 -0.89
N ALA A 225 -11.26 0.07 -1.67
CA ALA A 225 -12.64 0.18 -2.13
C ALA A 225 -12.86 -0.69 -3.38
N LEU A 226 -14.10 -1.10 -3.60
CA LEU A 226 -14.56 -1.78 -4.81
C LEU A 226 -15.49 -0.85 -5.60
N ASP A 227 -15.58 -1.07 -6.91
CA ASP A 227 -16.48 -0.33 -7.80
C ASP A 227 -17.97 -0.51 -7.46
N SER A 228 -18.31 -1.56 -6.71
CA SER A 228 -19.65 -1.81 -6.15
C SER A 228 -20.03 -0.86 -4.99
N GLY A 229 -19.15 0.05 -4.58
CA GLY A 229 -19.32 0.90 -3.40
C GLY A 229 -18.95 0.23 -2.08
N ARG A 230 -18.73 -1.07 -2.08
CA ARG A 230 -18.21 -1.83 -0.93
C ARG A 230 -16.71 -1.60 -0.75
N PHE A 231 -16.19 -1.99 0.39
CA PHE A 231 -14.74 -2.02 0.62
C PHE A 231 -14.30 -3.32 1.27
N VAL A 232 -13.04 -3.63 1.13
CA VAL A 232 -12.44 -4.86 1.65
C VAL A 232 -11.32 -4.50 2.62
N ILE A 233 -11.30 -5.16 3.77
CA ILE A 233 -10.16 -5.17 4.68
C ILE A 233 -9.59 -6.59 4.68
N THR A 234 -8.32 -6.71 4.34
CA THR A 234 -7.54 -7.93 4.51
C THR A 234 -6.64 -7.78 5.73
N HIS A 235 -6.59 -8.81 6.54
CA HIS A 235 -5.72 -8.88 7.70
C HIS A 235 -4.97 -10.19 7.74
N VAL A 236 -3.80 -10.15 8.34
CA VAL A 236 -3.01 -11.33 8.69
C VAL A 236 -3.16 -11.56 10.18
N ARG A 237 -3.49 -12.76 10.56
CA ARG A 237 -3.54 -13.17 11.97
C ARG A 237 -2.69 -14.41 12.21
N SER A 238 -2.08 -14.50 13.38
CA SER A 238 -1.43 -15.71 13.83
C SER A 238 -2.48 -16.72 14.34
N ALA A 239 -2.28 -17.97 13.98
CA ALA A 239 -3.02 -19.10 14.53
C ALA A 239 -2.00 -20.16 14.95
N LEU A 240 -2.09 -20.63 16.20
CA LEU A 240 -1.32 -21.79 16.65
C LEU A 240 -1.94 -23.06 16.03
N ASP A 241 -1.12 -23.81 15.32
CA ASP A 241 -1.48 -25.18 14.95
C ASP A 241 -1.35 -26.05 16.20
N GLY A 242 -2.49 -26.50 16.73
CA GLY A 242 -2.55 -27.28 17.97
C GLY A 242 -1.84 -28.63 17.91
N GLU A 243 -1.55 -29.16 16.72
CA GLU A 243 -0.86 -30.44 16.55
C GLU A 243 0.66 -30.29 16.45
N THR A 244 1.15 -29.21 15.85
CA THR A 244 2.57 -29.03 15.57
C THR A 244 3.24 -27.94 16.39
N GLY A 245 2.46 -27.12 17.11
CA GLY A 245 2.96 -25.98 17.91
C GLY A 245 3.61 -24.86 17.08
N PHE A 246 3.45 -24.87 15.76
CA PHE A 246 3.99 -23.82 14.88
C PHE A 246 2.97 -22.73 14.64
N ASP A 247 3.43 -21.48 14.74
CA ASP A 247 2.64 -20.32 14.33
C ASP A 247 2.38 -20.35 12.82
N THR A 248 1.12 -20.39 12.44
CA THR A 248 0.67 -20.21 11.08
C THR A 248 0.00 -18.84 10.97
N THR A 249 0.45 -18.01 10.02
CA THR A 249 -0.22 -16.73 9.76
C THR A 249 -1.07 -16.85 8.50
N ILE A 250 -2.34 -16.47 8.61
CA ILE A 250 -3.33 -16.59 7.54
C ILE A 250 -3.77 -15.20 7.10
N ALA A 251 -3.68 -14.91 5.79
CA ALA A 251 -4.30 -13.73 5.22
C ALA A 251 -5.80 -13.98 5.01
N GLN A 252 -6.62 -13.15 5.61
CA GLN A 252 -8.09 -13.22 5.57
C GLN A 252 -8.67 -11.89 5.12
N SER A 253 -9.63 -11.91 4.20
CA SER A 253 -10.33 -10.71 3.74
C SER A 253 -11.76 -10.67 4.24
N SER A 254 -12.22 -9.49 4.59
CA SER A 254 -13.61 -9.21 5.00
C SER A 254 -14.16 -8.10 4.12
N VAL A 255 -15.38 -8.27 3.61
CA VAL A 255 -16.08 -7.29 2.79
C VAL A 255 -17.04 -6.50 3.65
N PHE A 256 -17.11 -5.20 3.47
CA PHE A 256 -17.96 -4.27 4.19
C PHE A 256 -18.91 -3.56 3.23
N GLU A 257 -20.12 -3.28 3.68
CA GLU A 257 -21.06 -2.41 2.98
C GLU A 257 -20.60 -0.93 3.04
N PRO A 258 -21.11 -0.06 2.14
CA PRO A 258 -20.73 1.36 2.13
C PRO A 258 -21.06 2.12 3.44
N SER A 259 -21.96 1.57 4.26
CA SER A 259 -22.30 2.06 5.60
C SER A 259 -21.27 1.72 6.68
N GLY A 260 -20.24 0.93 6.35
CA GLY A 260 -19.29 0.37 7.33
C GLY A 260 -19.77 -0.90 8.02
N VAL A 261 -21.01 -1.33 7.77
CA VAL A 261 -21.52 -2.59 8.35
C VAL A 261 -20.80 -3.78 7.74
N PHE A 262 -20.37 -4.69 8.59
CA PHE A 262 -19.68 -5.91 8.18
C PHE A 262 -20.63 -6.83 7.37
N ALA A 263 -20.36 -7.01 6.10
CA ALA A 263 -20.99 -8.02 5.29
C ALA A 263 -20.26 -9.36 5.53
N LYS A 264 -20.86 -10.29 6.18
CA LYS A 264 -20.39 -11.58 6.76
C LYS A 264 -19.51 -12.49 5.86
N ILE A 265 -18.66 -11.97 4.99
CA ILE A 265 -17.85 -12.78 4.08
C ILE A 265 -16.40 -12.77 4.56
N LYS A 266 -15.96 -13.89 5.16
CA LYS A 266 -14.53 -14.14 5.42
C LYS A 266 -13.95 -14.95 4.28
N LEU A 267 -13.02 -14.39 3.55
CA LEU A 267 -12.34 -15.02 2.42
C LEU A 267 -10.91 -15.36 2.86
N ALA A 268 -10.57 -16.63 2.94
CA ALA A 268 -9.22 -17.08 3.26
C ALA A 268 -8.36 -17.17 1.99
N ALA A 269 -7.18 -16.56 2.01
CA ALA A 269 -6.24 -16.63 0.91
C ALA A 269 -5.33 -17.85 0.97
N THR A 270 -4.97 -18.28 2.18
CA THR A 270 -4.04 -19.39 2.43
C THR A 270 -4.68 -20.46 3.31
N THR A 271 -4.43 -21.70 2.96
CA THR A 271 -4.71 -22.87 3.79
C THR A 271 -3.44 -23.72 3.84
N GLY A 272 -3.00 -24.14 5.01
CA GLY A 272 -1.83 -25.00 5.18
C GLY A 272 -1.15 -24.79 6.52
N THR A 273 -0.35 -25.76 6.93
CA THR A 273 0.47 -25.74 8.14
C THR A 273 1.84 -25.11 7.83
N ARG A 274 2.46 -24.47 8.83
CA ARG A 274 3.80 -23.86 8.74
C ARG A 274 3.94 -22.74 7.70
N ILE A 275 2.85 -22.02 7.39
CA ILE A 275 2.87 -20.89 6.46
C ILE A 275 2.88 -19.60 7.26
N GLN A 276 3.84 -18.73 6.96
CA GLN A 276 3.87 -17.35 7.44
C GLN A 276 3.55 -16.41 6.29
N SER A 277 2.45 -15.69 6.41
CA SER A 277 2.02 -14.65 5.45
C SER A 277 2.26 -13.27 6.04
N SER A 278 2.69 -12.32 5.22
CA SER A 278 2.95 -10.93 5.61
C SER A 278 2.71 -9.99 4.44
N TRP A 279 2.71 -8.70 4.71
CA TRP A 279 2.62 -7.64 3.70
C TRP A 279 1.45 -7.82 2.73
N PRO A 280 0.20 -7.98 3.24
CA PRO A 280 -0.94 -8.07 2.36
C PRO A 280 -1.11 -6.74 1.61
N THR A 281 -1.43 -6.84 0.33
CA THR A 281 -1.81 -5.68 -0.47
C THR A 281 -3.04 -6.03 -1.29
N LEU A 282 -3.94 -5.06 -1.46
CA LEU A 282 -5.19 -5.21 -2.16
C LEU A 282 -5.21 -4.30 -3.38
N VAL A 283 -5.61 -4.85 -4.50
CA VAL A 283 -5.74 -4.14 -5.77
C VAL A 283 -7.19 -4.25 -6.23
N PRO A 284 -7.94 -3.15 -6.32
CA PRO A 284 -9.29 -3.17 -6.86
C PRO A 284 -9.25 -3.45 -8.36
N LEU A 285 -10.23 -4.21 -8.84
CA LEU A 285 -10.43 -4.58 -10.23
C LEU A 285 -11.88 -4.31 -10.61
N SER A 286 -12.17 -4.30 -11.92
CA SER A 286 -13.52 -4.09 -12.42
C SER A 286 -14.48 -5.21 -12.01
N GLY A 287 -15.79 -4.90 -11.96
CA GLY A 287 -16.85 -5.85 -11.65
C GLY A 287 -16.88 -6.31 -10.18
N GLY A 288 -16.43 -5.48 -9.25
CA GLY A 288 -16.40 -5.79 -7.81
C GLY A 288 -15.41 -6.88 -7.45
N ARG A 289 -14.45 -7.14 -8.33
CA ARG A 289 -13.32 -8.06 -8.09
C ARG A 289 -12.18 -7.32 -7.41
N PHE A 290 -11.30 -8.10 -6.79
CA PHE A 290 -10.04 -7.59 -6.25
C PHE A 290 -8.96 -8.67 -6.27
N LEU A 291 -7.73 -8.23 -6.41
CA LEU A 291 -6.56 -9.08 -6.26
C LEU A 291 -6.00 -8.89 -4.86
N LEU A 292 -5.80 -9.97 -4.14
CA LEU A 292 -5.02 -10.00 -2.92
C LEU A 292 -3.64 -10.56 -3.24
N ALA A 293 -2.60 -9.81 -2.91
CA ALA A 293 -1.22 -10.28 -2.95
C ALA A 293 -0.61 -10.25 -1.55
N TRP A 294 0.32 -11.17 -1.27
CA TRP A 294 1.00 -11.27 0.01
C TRP A 294 2.38 -11.92 -0.16
N THR A 295 3.25 -11.73 0.81
CA THR A 295 4.46 -12.54 0.90
C THR A 295 4.21 -13.78 1.74
N GLN A 296 4.83 -14.89 1.36
CA GLN A 296 4.64 -16.17 2.01
C GLN A 296 5.97 -16.89 2.21
N THR A 297 6.22 -17.32 3.44
CA THR A 297 7.36 -18.19 3.80
C THR A 297 6.81 -19.48 4.36
N VAL A 298 7.41 -20.60 3.99
CA VAL A 298 7.11 -21.91 4.59
C VAL A 298 8.19 -22.18 5.64
N THR A 299 7.80 -22.31 6.90
CA THR A 299 8.73 -22.55 8.00
C THR A 299 9.52 -23.85 7.79
N GLY A 300 10.84 -23.77 7.88
CA GLY A 300 11.76 -24.89 7.64
C GLY A 300 12.12 -25.09 6.16
N SER A 301 11.59 -24.28 5.25
CA SER A 301 11.97 -24.29 3.82
C SER A 301 13.18 -23.39 3.58
N THR A 302 14.12 -23.86 2.76
CA THR A 302 15.25 -23.07 2.24
C THR A 302 14.88 -22.26 0.97
N ALA A 303 13.63 -22.37 0.51
CA ALA A 303 13.18 -21.69 -0.72
C ALA A 303 13.01 -20.16 -0.55
N GLY A 304 13.15 -19.65 0.68
CA GLY A 304 12.96 -18.23 0.98
C GLY A 304 11.49 -17.79 0.97
N THR A 305 11.28 -16.49 0.85
CA THR A 305 9.93 -15.88 0.82
C THR A 305 9.45 -15.78 -0.62
N ASN A 306 8.21 -16.17 -0.88
CA ASN A 306 7.54 -16.02 -2.17
C ASN A 306 6.52 -14.87 -2.14
N VAL A 307 6.35 -14.19 -3.26
CA VAL A 307 5.22 -13.30 -3.52
C VAL A 307 4.10 -14.13 -4.14
N MET A 308 2.95 -14.11 -3.51
CA MET A 308 1.75 -14.84 -3.92
C MET A 308 0.64 -13.87 -4.30
N ALA A 309 -0.24 -14.29 -5.19
CA ALA A 309 -1.44 -13.53 -5.54
C ALA A 309 -2.63 -14.47 -5.77
N ARG A 310 -3.83 -13.97 -5.47
CA ARG A 310 -5.10 -14.65 -5.75
C ARG A 310 -6.20 -13.66 -6.05
N LEU A 311 -7.04 -14.01 -7.02
CA LEU A 311 -8.19 -13.23 -7.41
C LEU A 311 -9.41 -13.57 -6.55
N PHE A 312 -10.18 -12.55 -6.21
CA PHE A 312 -11.40 -12.66 -5.41
C PHE A 312 -12.53 -11.80 -6.01
N SER A 313 -13.74 -12.18 -5.64
CA SER A 313 -14.94 -11.36 -5.72
C SER A 313 -15.58 -11.27 -4.33
N ALA A 314 -16.64 -10.49 -4.19
CA ALA A 314 -17.45 -10.47 -2.96
C ALA A 314 -18.05 -11.85 -2.60
N LYS A 315 -18.13 -12.77 -3.55
CA LYS A 315 -18.66 -14.14 -3.36
C LYS A 315 -17.60 -15.14 -2.92
N GLY A 316 -16.32 -14.87 -3.13
CA GLY A 316 -15.24 -15.78 -2.78
C GLY A 316 -14.03 -15.68 -3.72
N ALA A 317 -13.12 -16.62 -3.55
CA ALA A 317 -11.95 -16.76 -4.37
C ALA A 317 -12.31 -17.18 -5.81
N ILE A 318 -11.59 -16.62 -6.77
CA ILE A 318 -11.68 -16.95 -8.19
C ILE A 318 -10.35 -17.61 -8.58
N GLY A 319 -10.39 -18.88 -9.00
CA GLY A 319 -9.17 -19.62 -9.33
C GLY A 319 -8.28 -19.97 -8.13
N LYS A 320 -7.04 -20.30 -8.41
CA LYS A 320 -6.02 -20.70 -7.43
C LYS A 320 -5.11 -19.54 -7.08
N ALA A 321 -4.40 -19.65 -5.97
CA ALA A 321 -3.27 -18.76 -5.67
C ALA A 321 -2.11 -19.10 -6.62
N VAL A 322 -1.44 -18.07 -7.14
CA VAL A 322 -0.26 -18.21 -8.00
C VAL A 322 0.96 -17.56 -7.34
N ARG A 323 2.13 -18.10 -7.64
CA ARG A 323 3.39 -17.47 -7.28
C ARG A 323 3.72 -16.38 -8.30
N VAL A 324 3.98 -15.18 -7.81
CA VAL A 324 4.31 -14.02 -8.66
C VAL A 324 5.79 -14.01 -9.02
N ASN A 325 6.69 -14.19 -8.04
CA ASN A 325 8.13 -14.23 -8.31
C ASN A 325 8.54 -15.51 -9.05
N THR A 326 9.52 -15.38 -9.94
CA THR A 326 10.08 -16.52 -10.72
C THR A 326 11.35 -17.05 -10.06
N LEU A 327 12.23 -16.18 -9.58
CA LEU A 327 13.42 -16.57 -8.84
C LEU A 327 13.04 -17.12 -7.45
N THR A 328 13.81 -18.09 -6.97
CA THR A 328 13.61 -18.72 -5.66
C THR A 328 14.82 -18.48 -4.75
N GLY A 329 14.60 -18.54 -3.45
CA GLY A 329 15.57 -18.23 -2.40
C GLY A 329 15.64 -16.73 -2.12
N GLY A 330 16.21 -16.35 -0.98
CA GLY A 330 16.20 -14.98 -0.46
C GLY A 330 14.87 -14.55 0.13
N ASN A 331 14.83 -13.35 0.69
CA ASN A 331 13.63 -12.82 1.32
C ASN A 331 13.02 -11.73 0.45
N ARG A 332 11.70 -11.78 0.34
CA ARG A 332 10.87 -10.78 -0.34
C ARG A 332 9.95 -10.14 0.66
N PHE A 333 9.93 -8.83 0.73
CA PHE A 333 9.18 -8.05 1.70
C PHE A 333 8.77 -6.68 1.13
N SER A 334 8.04 -5.89 1.91
CA SER A 334 7.53 -4.58 1.47
C SER A 334 6.80 -4.63 0.13
N LEU A 335 5.94 -5.63 -0.04
CA LEU A 335 5.17 -5.83 -1.27
C LEU A 335 4.24 -4.64 -1.52
N ALA A 336 4.25 -4.16 -2.76
CA ALA A 336 3.30 -3.23 -3.31
C ALA A 336 2.71 -3.79 -4.60
N ALA A 337 1.44 -3.50 -4.89
CA ALA A 337 0.81 -3.87 -6.13
C ALA A 337 -0.24 -2.83 -6.56
N ALA A 338 -0.42 -2.70 -7.86
CA ALA A 338 -1.44 -1.86 -8.49
C ALA A 338 -1.94 -2.53 -9.77
N ALA A 339 -3.09 -2.09 -10.27
CA ALA A 339 -3.58 -2.51 -11.57
C ALA A 339 -3.93 -1.32 -12.45
N THR A 340 -3.93 -1.55 -13.74
CA THR A 340 -4.49 -0.66 -14.76
C THR A 340 -5.31 -1.47 -15.75
N SER A 341 -6.25 -0.81 -16.41
CA SER A 341 -7.11 -1.42 -17.43
C SER A 341 -6.79 -0.79 -18.78
N GLY A 342 -6.54 -1.63 -19.77
CA GLY A 342 -6.27 -1.21 -21.14
C GLY A 342 -7.03 -2.07 -22.16
N PRO A 343 -6.81 -1.87 -23.46
CA PRO A 343 -7.47 -2.63 -24.51
C PRO A 343 -7.26 -4.16 -24.41
N ALA A 344 -6.14 -4.60 -23.82
CA ALA A 344 -5.81 -6.01 -23.61
C ALA A 344 -6.41 -6.60 -22.31
N GLY A 345 -7.21 -5.81 -21.56
CA GLY A 345 -7.78 -6.19 -20.28
C GLY A 345 -7.03 -5.58 -19.09
N GLU A 346 -7.26 -6.16 -17.92
CA GLU A 346 -6.64 -5.70 -16.67
C GLU A 346 -5.24 -6.29 -16.50
N THR A 347 -4.32 -5.46 -16.11
CA THR A 347 -2.92 -5.83 -15.87
C THR A 347 -2.54 -5.41 -14.45
N ALA A 348 -1.98 -6.32 -13.67
CA ALA A 348 -1.43 -6.03 -12.34
C ALA A 348 0.10 -5.96 -12.39
N PHE A 349 0.63 -4.96 -11.72
CA PHE A 349 2.06 -4.79 -11.48
C PHE A 349 2.36 -4.99 -9.99
N PHE A 350 3.39 -5.76 -9.71
CA PHE A 350 3.88 -6.08 -8.38
C PHE A 350 5.30 -5.58 -8.25
N ALA A 351 5.62 -4.98 -7.13
CA ALA A 351 6.98 -4.58 -6.77
C ALA A 351 7.28 -5.01 -5.34
N TRP A 352 8.49 -5.48 -5.08
CA TRP A 352 8.91 -5.93 -3.77
C TRP A 352 10.40 -5.64 -3.55
N ASN A 353 10.81 -5.61 -2.29
CA ASN A 353 12.22 -5.70 -1.94
C ASN A 353 12.72 -7.14 -2.08
N ASP A 354 13.85 -7.30 -2.71
CA ASP A 354 14.58 -8.58 -2.83
C ASP A 354 15.98 -8.46 -2.24
N ASP A 355 16.33 -9.32 -1.29
CA ASP A 355 17.67 -9.40 -0.69
C ASP A 355 18.44 -10.65 -1.16
N SER A 356 17.95 -11.35 -2.16
CA SER A 356 18.54 -12.62 -2.61
C SER A 356 19.87 -12.46 -3.32
N ALA A 357 20.23 -11.27 -3.79
CA ALA A 357 21.35 -10.98 -4.68
C ALA A 357 21.40 -11.88 -5.94
N LYS A 358 20.26 -12.46 -6.33
CA LYS A 358 20.10 -13.34 -7.51
C LYS A 358 19.66 -12.60 -8.76
N GLY A 359 19.10 -11.42 -8.60
CA GLY A 359 18.72 -10.52 -9.68
C GLY A 359 19.91 -9.78 -10.30
N ALA A 360 19.62 -8.73 -11.04
CA ALA A 360 20.63 -7.89 -11.70
C ALA A 360 21.40 -6.99 -10.70
N ASP A 361 20.77 -6.65 -9.57
CA ASP A 361 21.40 -5.89 -8.48
C ASP A 361 21.94 -6.87 -7.42
N LYS A 362 23.25 -6.79 -7.18
CA LYS A 362 23.96 -7.63 -6.21
C LYS A 362 24.59 -6.83 -5.07
N ALA A 363 24.36 -5.51 -5.04
CA ALA A 363 25.06 -4.61 -4.12
C ALA A 363 24.25 -4.23 -2.87
N GLY A 364 23.14 -4.91 -2.62
CA GLY A 364 22.25 -4.65 -1.50
C GLY A 364 20.83 -5.16 -1.76
N ARG A 365 19.84 -4.46 -1.24
CA ARG A 365 18.43 -4.73 -1.54
C ARG A 365 18.04 -4.06 -2.84
N ALA A 366 17.41 -4.83 -3.72
CA ALA A 366 16.87 -4.37 -4.98
C ALA A 366 15.36 -4.14 -4.89
N ILE A 367 14.82 -3.36 -5.83
CA ILE A 367 13.40 -3.34 -6.12
C ILE A 367 13.17 -4.19 -7.37
N GLU A 368 12.64 -5.38 -7.17
CA GLU A 368 12.23 -6.28 -8.25
C GLU A 368 10.73 -6.15 -8.52
N GLY A 369 10.33 -6.43 -9.74
CA GLY A 369 8.93 -6.35 -10.13
C GLY A 369 8.52 -7.38 -11.16
N ARG A 370 7.20 -7.56 -11.27
CA ARG A 370 6.58 -8.40 -12.29
C ARG A 370 5.23 -7.87 -12.71
N VAL A 371 4.93 -7.99 -13.99
CA VAL A 371 3.62 -7.68 -14.56
C VAL A 371 2.90 -8.98 -14.89
N LEU A 372 1.62 -9.08 -14.50
CA LEU A 372 0.73 -10.19 -14.85
C LEU A 372 -0.56 -9.67 -15.47
N GLN A 373 -0.99 -10.31 -16.56
CA GLN A 373 -2.36 -10.17 -17.07
C GLN A 373 -3.33 -10.83 -16.10
N ILE A 374 -4.46 -10.20 -15.83
CA ILE A 374 -5.48 -10.72 -14.92
C ILE A 374 -6.56 -11.42 -15.73
N PRO A 375 -6.63 -12.77 -15.71
CA PRO A 375 -7.67 -13.49 -16.42
C PRO A 375 -9.05 -13.24 -15.79
N ALA A 376 -10.10 -13.17 -16.61
CA ALA A 376 -11.47 -13.03 -16.11
C ALA A 376 -11.90 -14.21 -15.23
N ALA A 377 -11.43 -15.41 -15.53
CA ALA A 377 -11.75 -16.67 -14.84
C ALA A 377 -10.82 -16.96 -13.62
N GLY A 378 -9.87 -16.10 -13.31
CA GLY A 378 -8.84 -16.32 -12.30
C GLY A 378 -7.59 -17.02 -12.88
N PHE A 379 -6.56 -17.14 -12.02
CA PHE A 379 -5.29 -17.79 -12.38
C PHE A 379 -5.39 -19.31 -12.38
#